data_0f385367d4ceb1c2689409dbb111e338
#
_entry.id   0f385367d4ceb1c2689409dbb111e338
#
_cell.length_a   1.000
_cell.length_b   1.000
_cell.length_c   1.000
_cell.angle_alpha   90.00
_cell.angle_beta   90.00
_cell.angle_gamma   90.00
#
_symmetry.space_group_name_H-M   'P 1'
#
loop_
_entity.id
_entity.type
_entity.pdbx_description
1 polymer ?
#
loop_
_entity_poly.entity_id
_entity_poly.type
_entity_poly.pdbx_seq_one_letter_code
_entity_poly.pdbx_strand_id
1 'polypeptide(L)'
;MLNERQKQVVVRKVNEDVNLPFVSEAREARLIETFVDKILPKVEPSLQAIMPAIYVRCIKIALNETQSIKERRDNIARHLRGELSAPLTRELNERLDCKIIPEKWEGKVLAIVANKVIDEFVEWTVGEVDEHLRVVPVTGRSMDVDRSIMPDSKMPASDDRSF
;
A
#
# COMPACT_ATOMS: atom_id res chain seq x y z
N MET A 1 -10.55 0.58 -5.27
CA MET A 1 -11.40 -0.62 -5.45
C MET A 1 -10.67 -1.64 -6.30
N LEU A 2 -10.72 -2.94 -5.95
CA LEU A 2 -10.10 -3.98 -6.77
C LEU A 2 -10.79 -4.03 -8.13
N ASN A 3 -10.00 -4.09 -9.20
CA ASN A 3 -10.52 -4.27 -10.55
C ASN A 3 -10.87 -5.76 -10.80
N GLU A 4 -11.55 -6.05 -11.91
CA GLU A 4 -12.01 -7.42 -12.22
C GLU A 4 -10.86 -8.44 -12.28
N ARG A 5 -9.68 -8.03 -12.80
CA ARG A 5 -8.49 -8.87 -12.84
C ARG A 5 -7.99 -9.21 -11.43
N GLN A 6 -7.94 -8.22 -10.54
CA GLN A 6 -7.53 -8.41 -9.14
C GLN A 6 -8.53 -9.29 -8.38
N LYS A 7 -9.84 -9.11 -8.64
CA LYS A 7 -10.89 -9.98 -8.10
C LYS A 7 -10.65 -11.45 -8.49
N GLN A 8 -10.38 -11.72 -9.77
CA GLN A 8 -10.10 -13.08 -10.25
C GLN A 8 -8.84 -13.68 -9.60
N VAL A 9 -7.83 -12.87 -9.35
CA VAL A 9 -6.64 -13.30 -8.60
C VAL A 9 -7.01 -13.67 -7.17
N VAL A 10 -7.83 -12.87 -6.48
CA VAL A 10 -8.31 -13.18 -5.12
C VAL A 10 -9.10 -14.48 -5.11
N VAL A 11 -10.09 -14.63 -6.00
CA VAL A 11 -10.89 -15.86 -6.10
C VAL A 11 -10.02 -17.09 -6.26
N ARG A 12 -9.07 -17.06 -7.21
CA ARG A 12 -8.14 -18.17 -7.44
C ARG A 12 -7.31 -18.50 -6.20
N LYS A 13 -6.68 -17.49 -5.59
CA LYS A 13 -5.83 -17.68 -4.39
C LYS A 13 -6.64 -18.20 -3.20
N VAL A 14 -7.89 -17.77 -3.04
CA VAL A 14 -8.78 -18.28 -2.00
C VAL A 14 -9.15 -19.73 -2.26
N ASN A 15 -9.45 -20.08 -3.52
CA ASN A 15 -9.78 -21.44 -3.91
C ASN A 15 -8.61 -22.44 -3.72
N GLU A 16 -7.37 -21.95 -3.83
CA GLU A 16 -6.17 -22.75 -3.56
C GLU A 16 -6.00 -23.05 -2.05
N ASP A 17 -6.42 -22.13 -1.17
CA ASP A 17 -6.22 -22.22 0.28
C ASP A 17 -7.44 -22.77 1.05
N VAL A 18 -8.62 -22.79 0.42
CA VAL A 18 -9.86 -23.31 0.99
C VAL A 18 -10.13 -24.69 0.45
N ASN A 19 -10.46 -25.62 1.34
CA ASN A 19 -10.96 -26.94 0.98
C ASN A 19 -12.19 -27.22 1.84
N LEU A 20 -13.37 -27.15 1.24
CA LEU A 20 -14.64 -27.41 1.91
C LEU A 20 -14.96 -28.91 1.85
N PRO A 21 -14.96 -29.62 2.99
CA PRO A 21 -15.24 -31.03 3.00
C PRO A 21 -16.66 -31.30 2.47
N PHE A 22 -16.82 -32.36 1.70
CA PHE A 22 -18.10 -32.81 1.11
C PHE A 22 -18.66 -31.95 -0.02
N VAL A 23 -17.86 -31.03 -0.57
CA VAL A 23 -18.20 -30.19 -1.73
C VAL A 23 -17.28 -30.56 -2.89
N SER A 24 -17.84 -30.73 -4.10
CA SER A 24 -16.98 -30.91 -5.28
C SER A 24 -16.24 -29.61 -5.64
N GLU A 25 -15.04 -29.72 -6.20
CA GLU A 25 -14.18 -28.57 -6.59
C GLU A 25 -14.96 -27.52 -7.42
N ALA A 26 -15.75 -27.96 -8.40
CA ALA A 26 -16.53 -27.05 -9.24
C ALA A 26 -17.63 -26.29 -8.45
N ARG A 27 -18.19 -26.92 -7.43
CA ARG A 27 -19.19 -26.28 -6.55
C ARG A 27 -18.51 -25.38 -5.54
N GLU A 28 -17.37 -25.79 -5.02
CA GLU A 28 -16.53 -25.01 -4.11
C GLU A 28 -16.08 -23.71 -4.77
N ALA A 29 -15.53 -23.76 -5.99
CA ALA A 29 -15.13 -22.59 -6.75
C ALA A 29 -16.27 -21.57 -6.93
N ARG A 30 -17.48 -22.04 -7.26
CA ARG A 30 -18.68 -21.17 -7.37
C ARG A 30 -19.11 -20.56 -6.02
N LEU A 31 -19.01 -21.33 -4.94
CA LEU A 31 -19.32 -20.82 -3.60
C LEU A 31 -18.33 -19.74 -3.18
N ILE A 32 -17.04 -19.96 -3.42
CA ILE A 32 -15.96 -19.00 -3.15
C ILE A 32 -16.15 -17.73 -3.99
N GLU A 33 -16.40 -17.85 -5.29
CA GLU A 33 -16.67 -16.71 -6.16
C GLU A 33 -17.87 -15.90 -5.65
N THR A 34 -18.98 -16.55 -5.36
CA THR A 34 -20.20 -15.90 -4.81
C THR A 34 -19.89 -15.22 -3.47
N PHE A 35 -19.07 -15.83 -2.64
CA PHE A 35 -18.67 -15.29 -1.35
C PHE A 35 -17.78 -14.05 -1.50
N VAL A 36 -16.77 -14.11 -2.38
CA VAL A 36 -15.90 -12.98 -2.71
C VAL A 36 -16.71 -11.83 -3.29
N ASP A 37 -17.69 -12.09 -4.17
CA ASP A 37 -18.59 -11.08 -4.73
C ASP A 37 -19.41 -10.34 -3.68
N LYS A 38 -19.79 -11.01 -2.59
CA LYS A 38 -20.49 -10.37 -1.47
C LYS A 38 -19.56 -9.58 -0.55
N ILE A 39 -18.30 -9.99 -0.45
CA ILE A 39 -17.32 -9.34 0.43
C ILE A 39 -16.76 -8.08 -0.20
N LEU A 40 -16.37 -8.11 -1.49
CA LEU A 40 -15.67 -7.01 -2.13
C LEU A 40 -16.36 -5.65 -2.02
N PRO A 41 -17.69 -5.51 -2.18
CA PRO A 41 -18.36 -4.21 -1.99
C PRO A 41 -18.26 -3.67 -0.55
N LYS A 42 -17.94 -4.52 0.42
CA LYS A 42 -17.81 -4.13 1.83
C LYS A 42 -16.37 -3.82 2.24
N VAL A 43 -15.39 -4.29 1.45
CA VAL A 43 -13.96 -4.07 1.71
C VAL A 43 -13.61 -2.59 1.68
N GLU A 44 -14.05 -1.86 0.66
CA GLU A 44 -13.71 -0.45 0.49
C GLU A 44 -14.15 0.42 1.69
N PRO A 45 -15.44 0.40 2.11
CA PRO A 45 -15.86 1.16 3.28
C PRO A 45 -15.20 0.69 4.58
N SER A 46 -14.85 -0.59 4.68
CA SER A 46 -14.11 -1.11 5.84
C SER A 46 -12.66 -0.61 5.85
N LEU A 47 -11.98 -0.60 4.70
CA LEU A 47 -10.65 -0.02 4.57
C LEU A 47 -10.66 1.49 4.84
N GLN A 48 -11.65 2.24 4.33
CA GLN A 48 -11.78 3.67 4.60
C GLN A 48 -11.90 3.99 6.09
N ALA A 49 -12.55 3.12 6.86
CA ALA A 49 -12.68 3.29 8.31
C ALA A 49 -11.35 3.03 9.07
N ILE A 50 -10.51 2.13 8.57
CA ILE A 50 -9.30 1.65 9.24
C ILE A 50 -8.05 2.44 8.81
N MET A 51 -7.95 2.78 7.52
CA MET A 51 -6.76 3.37 6.90
C MET A 51 -6.22 4.66 7.54
N PRO A 52 -7.03 5.60 8.04
CA PRO A 52 -6.50 6.85 8.59
C PRO A 52 -5.48 6.64 9.71
N ALA A 53 -5.68 5.64 10.58
CA ALA A 53 -4.75 5.35 11.66
C ALA A 53 -3.42 4.74 11.17
N ILE A 54 -3.47 3.97 10.08
CA ILE A 54 -2.34 3.23 9.53
C ILE A 54 -1.51 4.13 8.60
N TYR A 55 -2.16 5.02 7.86
CA TYR A 55 -1.56 5.85 6.82
C TYR A 55 -0.41 6.74 7.32
N VAL A 56 -0.57 7.34 8.50
CA VAL A 56 0.46 8.20 9.11
C VAL A 56 1.78 7.44 9.31
N ARG A 57 1.70 6.16 9.68
CA ARG A 57 2.91 5.34 9.88
C ARG A 57 3.54 4.93 8.56
N CYS A 58 2.72 4.63 7.54
CA CYS A 58 3.22 4.37 6.20
C CYS A 58 3.99 5.57 5.63
N ILE A 59 3.49 6.79 5.81
CA ILE A 59 4.20 8.02 5.42
C ILE A 59 5.55 8.13 6.15
N LYS A 60 5.60 7.91 7.46
CA LYS A 60 6.87 7.95 8.22
C LYS A 60 7.89 6.94 7.70
N ILE A 61 7.45 5.75 7.32
CA ILE A 61 8.33 4.73 6.72
C ILE A 61 8.80 5.19 5.33
N ALA A 62 7.90 5.73 4.51
CA ALA A 62 8.22 6.19 3.15
C ALA A 62 9.23 7.34 3.15
N LEU A 63 9.16 8.25 4.13
CA LEU A 63 10.05 9.39 4.28
C LEU A 63 11.37 9.07 5.02
N ASN A 64 11.60 7.83 5.40
CA ASN A 64 12.83 7.44 6.10
C ASN A 64 14.01 7.30 5.11
N GLU A 65 14.78 8.36 4.95
CA GLU A 65 15.93 8.44 4.04
C GLU A 65 17.11 7.54 4.45
N THR A 66 17.14 7.04 5.70
CA THR A 66 18.21 6.12 6.15
C THR A 66 18.04 4.71 5.59
N GLN A 67 16.88 4.39 5.02
CA GLN A 67 16.55 3.09 4.44
C GLN A 67 16.56 3.17 2.91
N SER A 68 16.98 2.10 2.26
CA SER A 68 16.84 1.95 0.82
C SER A 68 15.35 1.93 0.40
N ILE A 69 15.07 2.25 -0.86
CA ILE A 69 13.71 2.19 -1.42
C ILE A 69 13.10 0.79 -1.19
N LYS A 70 13.88 -0.27 -1.41
CA LYS A 70 13.44 -1.64 -1.20
C LYS A 70 13.04 -1.90 0.26
N GLU A 71 13.88 -1.49 1.21
CA GLU A 71 13.59 -1.67 2.64
C GLU A 71 12.34 -0.90 3.08
N ARG A 72 12.17 0.33 2.61
CA ARG A 72 10.95 1.13 2.88
C ARG A 72 9.71 0.44 2.33
N ARG A 73 9.77 -0.06 1.11
CA ARG A 73 8.71 -0.82 0.47
C ARG A 73 8.32 -2.06 1.29
N ASP A 74 9.31 -2.89 1.65
CA ASP A 74 9.10 -4.12 2.41
C ASP A 74 8.54 -3.81 3.81
N ASN A 75 8.96 -2.72 4.42
CA ASN A 75 8.45 -2.26 5.71
C ASN A 75 7.01 -1.75 5.63
N ILE A 76 6.65 -1.01 4.58
CA ILE A 76 5.26 -0.57 4.33
C ILE A 76 4.38 -1.80 4.12
N ALA A 77 4.78 -2.73 3.27
CA ALA A 77 4.03 -3.95 2.99
C ALA A 77 3.78 -4.77 4.26
N ARG A 78 4.82 -4.96 5.07
CA ARG A 78 4.72 -5.69 6.34
C ARG A 78 3.81 -4.98 7.34
N HIS A 79 3.91 -3.66 7.43
CA HIS A 79 3.07 -2.85 8.31
C HIS A 79 1.61 -2.92 7.89
N LEU A 80 1.31 -2.74 6.62
CA LEU A 80 -0.07 -2.83 6.09
C LEU A 80 -0.68 -4.21 6.37
N ARG A 81 0.04 -5.30 6.06
CA ARG A 81 -0.46 -6.66 6.34
C ARG A 81 -0.74 -6.88 7.83
N GLY A 82 0.17 -6.46 8.69
CA GLY A 82 0.03 -6.64 10.14
C GLY A 82 -1.13 -5.86 10.74
N GLU A 83 -1.32 -4.61 10.31
CA GLU A 83 -2.32 -3.72 10.89
C GLU A 83 -3.73 -3.86 10.27
N LEU A 84 -3.82 -4.35 9.02
CA LEU A 84 -5.12 -4.47 8.33
C LEU A 84 -5.81 -5.81 8.58
N SER A 85 -5.08 -6.91 8.79
CA SER A 85 -5.65 -8.26 8.78
C SER A 85 -6.74 -8.44 9.84
N ALA A 86 -6.45 -8.19 11.11
CA ALA A 86 -7.41 -8.39 12.17
C ALA A 86 -8.58 -7.39 12.15
N PRO A 87 -8.36 -6.06 11.99
CA PRO A 87 -9.46 -5.10 11.91
C PRO A 87 -10.34 -5.34 10.68
N LEU A 88 -9.79 -5.62 9.51
CA LEU A 88 -10.58 -5.87 8.31
C LEU A 88 -11.43 -7.13 8.45
N THR A 89 -10.86 -8.21 8.97
CA THR A 89 -11.62 -9.45 9.22
C THR A 89 -12.78 -9.21 10.18
N ARG A 90 -12.56 -8.46 11.25
CA ARG A 90 -13.62 -8.10 12.21
C ARG A 90 -14.72 -7.26 11.56
N GLU A 91 -14.35 -6.17 10.88
CA GLU A 91 -15.27 -5.30 10.18
C GLU A 91 -16.10 -6.03 9.12
N LEU A 92 -15.48 -6.93 8.38
CA LEU A 92 -16.17 -7.74 7.40
C LEU A 92 -17.11 -8.74 8.08
N ASN A 93 -16.70 -9.37 9.16
CA ASN A 93 -17.54 -10.31 9.91
C ASN A 93 -18.79 -9.63 10.51
N GLU A 94 -18.64 -8.39 11.01
CA GLU A 94 -19.75 -7.60 11.55
C GLU A 94 -20.75 -7.15 10.45
N ARG A 95 -20.28 -6.98 9.22
CA ARG A 95 -21.08 -6.50 8.08
C ARG A 95 -21.65 -7.61 7.20
N LEU A 96 -21.19 -8.83 7.38
CA LEU A 96 -21.61 -10.00 6.62
C LEU A 96 -22.55 -10.87 7.44
N ASP A 97 -23.77 -11.00 6.96
CA ASP A 97 -24.69 -12.10 7.31
C ASP A 97 -24.73 -13.04 6.09
N CYS A 98 -23.82 -14.00 6.04
CA CYS A 98 -23.60 -14.78 4.83
C CYS A 98 -23.91 -16.26 5.06
N LYS A 99 -25.13 -16.68 4.78
CA LYS A 99 -25.59 -18.09 4.87
C LYS A 99 -25.11 -18.98 3.69
N ILE A 100 -24.08 -18.56 2.94
CA ILE A 100 -23.58 -19.31 1.78
C ILE A 100 -22.65 -20.44 2.22
N ILE A 101 -21.87 -20.21 3.26
CA ILE A 101 -20.91 -21.15 3.83
C ILE A 101 -21.40 -21.55 5.22
N PRO A 102 -21.25 -22.83 5.63
CA PRO A 102 -21.62 -23.23 6.98
C PRO A 102 -20.92 -22.38 8.04
N GLU A 103 -21.63 -21.93 9.06
CA GLU A 103 -21.17 -20.99 10.10
C GLU A 103 -19.79 -21.37 10.68
N LYS A 104 -19.57 -22.66 10.92
CA LYS A 104 -18.28 -23.15 11.44
C LYS A 104 -17.08 -22.90 10.52
N TRP A 105 -17.31 -22.66 9.20
CA TRP A 105 -16.29 -22.40 8.20
C TRP A 105 -16.23 -20.93 7.79
N GLU A 106 -17.30 -20.19 8.03
CA GLU A 106 -17.47 -18.81 7.59
C GLU A 106 -16.33 -17.92 8.09
N GLY A 107 -16.06 -17.91 9.39
CA GLY A 107 -14.97 -17.10 9.95
C GLY A 107 -13.60 -17.44 9.38
N LYS A 108 -13.31 -18.74 9.13
CA LYS A 108 -12.05 -19.17 8.55
C LYS A 108 -11.90 -18.73 7.10
N VAL A 109 -12.94 -18.94 6.29
CA VAL A 109 -12.95 -18.53 4.88
C VAL A 109 -12.90 -17.01 4.77
N LEU A 110 -13.63 -16.29 5.62
CA LEU A 110 -13.58 -14.83 5.68
C LEU A 110 -12.17 -14.31 5.97
N ALA A 111 -11.47 -14.90 6.93
CA ALA A 111 -10.09 -14.51 7.25
C ALA A 111 -9.14 -14.76 6.06
N ILE A 112 -9.29 -15.88 5.35
CA ILE A 112 -8.52 -16.17 4.13
C ILE A 112 -8.81 -15.12 3.06
N VAL A 113 -10.09 -14.83 2.78
CA VAL A 113 -10.47 -13.81 1.79
C VAL A 113 -9.93 -12.44 2.18
N ALA A 114 -10.09 -12.01 3.43
CA ALA A 114 -9.56 -10.74 3.91
C ALA A 114 -8.06 -10.63 3.70
N ASN A 115 -7.29 -11.66 4.02
CA ASN A 115 -5.84 -11.68 3.83
C ASN A 115 -5.46 -11.61 2.34
N LYS A 116 -6.16 -12.32 1.44
CA LYS A 116 -5.88 -12.25 0.00
C LYS A 116 -6.22 -10.87 -0.58
N VAL A 117 -7.30 -10.25 -0.12
CA VAL A 117 -7.64 -8.87 -0.49
C VAL A 117 -6.57 -7.90 -0.02
N ILE A 118 -6.06 -8.05 1.20
CA ILE A 118 -4.96 -7.23 1.73
C ILE A 118 -3.71 -7.43 0.91
N ASP A 119 -3.36 -8.66 0.55
CA ASP A 119 -2.20 -8.94 -0.28
C ASP A 119 -2.28 -8.23 -1.63
N GLU A 120 -3.41 -8.30 -2.33
CA GLU A 120 -3.61 -7.59 -3.59
C GLU A 120 -3.59 -6.06 -3.42
N PHE A 121 -4.18 -5.57 -2.34
CA PHE A 121 -4.16 -4.13 -2.01
C PHE A 121 -2.74 -3.65 -1.72
N VAL A 122 -1.95 -4.40 -0.97
CA VAL A 122 -0.55 -4.08 -0.66
C VAL A 122 0.30 -4.11 -1.92
N GLU A 123 0.19 -5.14 -2.76
CA GLU A 123 0.94 -5.25 -4.01
C GLU A 123 0.64 -4.06 -4.94
N TRP A 124 -0.63 -3.68 -5.04
CA TRP A 124 -1.02 -2.51 -5.81
C TRP A 124 -0.44 -1.21 -5.21
N THR A 125 -0.63 -0.97 -3.91
CA THR A 125 -0.16 0.25 -3.24
C THR A 125 1.36 0.40 -3.33
N VAL A 126 2.08 -0.69 -3.15
CA VAL A 126 3.55 -0.70 -3.19
C VAL A 126 4.05 -0.58 -4.63
N GLY A 127 3.34 -1.13 -5.61
CA GLY A 127 3.63 -0.98 -7.03
C GLY A 127 3.50 0.47 -7.50
N GLU A 128 2.43 1.16 -7.12
CA GLU A 128 2.22 2.59 -7.41
C GLU A 128 3.33 3.47 -6.80
N VAL A 129 3.74 3.19 -5.56
CA VAL A 129 4.85 3.91 -4.90
C VAL A 129 6.15 3.75 -5.69
N ASP A 130 6.43 2.57 -6.21
CA ASP A 130 7.65 2.28 -6.97
C ASP A 130 7.68 3.06 -8.29
N GLU A 131 6.55 3.17 -8.98
CA GLU A 131 6.43 3.93 -10.22
C GLU A 131 6.63 5.44 -9.98
N HIS A 132 6.02 5.98 -8.95
CA HIS A 132 6.14 7.40 -8.60
C HIS A 132 7.56 7.76 -8.11
N LEU A 133 8.25 6.88 -7.39
CA LEU A 133 9.62 7.11 -6.94
C LEU A 133 10.65 7.00 -8.09
N ARG A 134 10.35 6.27 -9.15
CA ARG A 134 11.20 6.19 -10.35
C ARG A 134 11.10 7.44 -11.24
N VAL A 135 9.98 8.16 -11.19
CA VAL A 135 9.70 9.33 -12.04
C VAL A 135 10.33 10.61 -11.51
N VAL A 136 10.84 10.64 -10.27
CA VAL A 136 11.63 11.78 -9.77
C VAL A 136 13.12 11.47 -9.99
N PRO A 137 13.70 11.84 -11.15
CA PRO A 137 15.15 11.89 -11.23
C PRO A 137 15.58 12.93 -10.19
N VAL A 138 16.33 12.50 -9.19
CA VAL A 138 17.13 13.42 -8.39
C VAL A 138 18.13 14.05 -9.38
N THR A 139 17.67 15.08 -10.08
CA THR A 139 18.58 16.01 -10.74
C THR A 139 19.31 16.72 -9.60
N GLY A 140 20.35 16.05 -9.12
CA GLY A 140 21.43 16.73 -8.42
C GLY A 140 21.96 17.83 -9.34
N ARG A 141 21.28 18.95 -9.36
CA ARG A 141 21.92 20.19 -9.76
C ARG A 141 23.01 20.44 -8.71
N SER A 142 24.17 19.89 -9.01
CA SER A 142 25.40 20.49 -8.54
C SER A 142 25.25 21.97 -8.89
N MET A 143 24.97 22.80 -7.88
CA MET A 143 25.22 24.22 -8.01
C MET A 143 26.74 24.34 -8.09
N ASP A 144 27.29 24.21 -9.30
CA ASP A 144 28.53 24.84 -9.67
C ASP A 144 28.28 26.34 -9.48
N VAL A 145 28.63 26.80 -8.28
CA VAL A 145 28.78 28.23 -8.01
C VAL A 145 29.93 28.68 -8.91
N ASP A 146 29.53 29.23 -10.04
CA ASP A 146 30.45 29.93 -10.95
C ASP A 146 31.13 31.06 -10.18
N ARG A 147 32.36 30.80 -9.73
CA ARG A 147 33.24 31.73 -9.00
C ARG A 147 33.86 32.79 -9.90
N SER A 148 33.37 32.96 -11.11
CA SER A 148 33.98 33.84 -12.11
C SER A 148 33.43 35.27 -12.18
N ILE A 149 32.60 35.71 -11.23
CA ILE A 149 32.13 37.09 -11.20
C ILE A 149 32.54 37.73 -9.87
N MET A 150 33.84 37.98 -9.70
CA MET A 150 34.34 39.04 -8.80
C MET A 150 34.61 40.27 -9.66
N PRO A 151 33.85 41.37 -9.51
CA PRO A 151 34.27 42.62 -10.11
C PRO A 151 35.46 43.17 -9.34
N ASP A 152 36.51 43.48 -10.11
CA ASP A 152 37.70 44.19 -9.68
C ASP A 152 37.32 45.49 -8.94
N SER A 153 37.40 45.45 -7.62
CA SER A 153 37.29 46.66 -6.78
C SER A 153 38.61 47.43 -6.89
N LYS A 154 38.69 48.31 -7.90
CA LYS A 154 39.69 49.42 -7.89
C LYS A 154 39.42 50.26 -6.68
N MET A 155 40.34 50.22 -5.69
CA MET A 155 40.47 51.23 -4.66
C MET A 155 40.90 52.58 -5.29
N PRO A 156 40.20 53.66 -5.01
CA PRO A 156 40.74 54.97 -5.31
C PRO A 156 41.82 55.34 -4.28
N ALA A 157 42.92 55.82 -4.82
CA ALA A 157 44.05 56.34 -4.05
C ALA A 157 43.64 57.48 -3.12
N SER A 158 44.08 57.38 -1.90
CA SER A 158 44.01 58.47 -0.91
C SER A 158 44.93 59.62 -1.36
N ASP A 159 44.36 60.72 -1.71
CA ASP A 159 45.04 61.96 -1.86
C ASP A 159 45.21 62.61 -0.48
N ASP A 160 46.43 62.63 -0.03
CA ASP A 160 46.96 63.36 1.12
C ASP A 160 47.12 64.81 0.71
N ARG A 161 46.37 65.77 1.29
CA ARG A 161 46.74 67.19 1.34
C ARG A 161 46.27 67.81 2.62
N SER A 162 47.24 68.04 3.45
CA SER A 162 47.44 69.08 4.42
C SER A 162 46.51 70.29 4.30
N PHE A 163 45.91 70.73 5.39
CA PHE A 163 46.14 72.01 6.08
C PHE A 163 45.45 71.97 7.44
#